data_2816fbd56c435d59f03f99edef782afe
#
_entry.id   2816fbd56c435d59f03f99edef782afe
#
_cell.length_a   1.000
_cell.length_b   1.000
_cell.length_c   1.000
_cell.angle_alpha   90.00
_cell.angle_beta   90.00
_cell.angle_gamma   90.00
#
_symmetry.space_group_name_H-M   'P 1'
#
loop_
_entity.id
_entity.type
_entity.pdbx_description
1 polymer ?
#
loop_
_entity_poly.entity_id
_entity_poly.type
_entity_poly.pdbx_seq_one_letter_code
_entity_poly.pdbx_strand_id
1 'polypeptide(L)'
;GDNQTLLVWSGEQMRTFYASGMYENKSSQNLLRQIDYFSNKHKHLEVARRMYANRFPGLDMSGMNMNQMRGAEGTRMKKLYQKLASEYNVQWNNRNYKSQDFDAQDDINKALTYGNHLLYNVCHAAIITLGFSPAIGFIHSGSMRSFVYDIADLYKEFITITPAFRIMSDGYHVDLGSDIRQAVRAAMQKNKLLKCVTKDLYKMFEIDNAPETLSTGIWDNVITYQEFQSKTLWGQKNTI
;
A
#
# COMPACT_ATOMS: atom_id res chain seq x y z
N GLY A 1 0.28 19.30 22.78
CA GLY A 1 1.00 18.69 21.67
C GLY A 1 0.15 18.78 20.41
N ASP A 2 0.64 19.45 19.39
CA ASP A 2 -0.09 19.69 18.17
C ASP A 2 -0.27 18.36 17.43
N ASN A 3 -1.49 17.89 17.37
CA ASN A 3 -1.87 16.76 16.54
C ASN A 3 -1.81 17.20 15.08
N GLN A 4 -0.66 17.01 14.46
CA GLN A 4 -0.53 17.25 13.03
C GLN A 4 -1.11 16.06 12.28
N THR A 5 -2.07 16.32 11.41
CA THR A 5 -2.74 15.29 10.61
C THR A 5 -2.08 15.19 9.25
N LEU A 6 -1.58 14.02 8.90
CA LEU A 6 -1.17 13.75 7.55
C LEU A 6 -2.40 13.77 6.64
N LEU A 7 -2.44 14.74 5.73
CA LEU A 7 -3.50 14.85 4.74
C LEU A 7 -3.00 14.32 3.39
N VAL A 8 -3.60 13.24 2.94
CA VAL A 8 -3.41 12.74 1.58
C VAL A 8 -4.72 12.93 0.83
N TRP A 9 -4.72 13.81 -0.17
CA TRP A 9 -5.87 13.97 -1.05
C TRP A 9 -5.69 13.12 -2.29
N SER A 10 -6.68 12.29 -2.56
CA SER A 10 -6.82 11.50 -3.78
C SER A 10 -8.01 12.04 -4.58
N GLY A 11 -7.75 12.62 -5.73
CA GLY A 11 -8.77 13.10 -6.65
C GLY A 11 -9.34 12.00 -7.55
N GLU A 12 -10.04 12.39 -8.61
CA GLU A 12 -10.52 11.47 -9.64
C GLU A 12 -9.37 10.60 -10.15
N GLN A 13 -9.65 9.37 -10.53
CA GLN A 13 -8.66 8.35 -10.90
C GLN A 13 -7.66 7.99 -9.78
N MET A 14 -7.97 8.27 -8.51
CA MET A 14 -7.15 7.91 -7.35
C MET A 14 -5.72 8.46 -7.39
N ARG A 15 -5.48 9.55 -8.10
CA ARG A 15 -4.19 10.24 -8.09
C ARG A 15 -4.03 11.03 -6.80
N THR A 16 -2.87 10.92 -6.18
CA THR A 16 -2.52 11.76 -5.03
C THR A 16 -2.16 13.15 -5.54
N PHE A 17 -2.94 14.17 -5.17
CA PHE A 17 -2.65 15.56 -5.53
C PHE A 17 -1.82 16.27 -4.46
N TYR A 18 -1.98 15.87 -3.21
CA TYR A 18 -1.33 16.51 -2.10
C TYR A 18 -1.05 15.49 -0.99
N ALA A 19 0.14 15.55 -0.43
CA ALA A 19 0.51 14.85 0.80
C ALA A 19 1.25 15.83 1.71
N SER A 20 0.74 16.05 2.92
CA SER A 20 1.43 16.79 3.96
C SER A 20 2.15 15.83 4.91
N GLY A 21 3.09 16.32 5.68
CA GLY A 21 3.87 15.50 6.63
C GLY A 21 5.38 15.54 6.38
N MET A 22 5.83 16.08 5.25
CA MET A 22 7.27 16.29 4.99
C MET A 22 7.92 17.24 6.00
N TYR A 23 7.14 18.07 6.65
CA TYR A 23 7.64 19.09 7.59
C TYR A 23 7.82 18.56 9.03
N GLU A 24 7.26 17.40 9.35
CA GLU A 24 7.34 16.83 10.70
C GLU A 24 8.65 16.07 10.91
N ASN A 25 9.14 15.42 9.89
CA ASN A 25 10.45 14.79 9.95
C ASN A 25 11.52 15.84 9.62
N LYS A 26 11.99 16.57 10.63
CA LYS A 26 13.06 17.56 10.51
C LYS A 26 14.42 16.93 10.12
N SER A 27 14.50 15.61 10.07
CA SER A 27 15.73 14.88 9.78
C SER A 27 15.70 14.31 8.36
N SER A 28 16.72 14.61 7.59
CA SER A 28 16.98 13.98 6.27
C SER A 28 17.66 12.60 6.38
N GLN A 29 17.90 12.10 7.58
CA GLN A 29 18.70 10.87 7.81
C GLN A 29 18.12 9.66 7.07
N ASN A 30 16.81 9.45 7.10
CA ASN A 30 16.18 8.32 6.42
C ASN A 30 16.30 8.43 4.90
N LEU A 31 16.14 9.64 4.34
CA LEU A 31 16.38 9.89 2.91
C LEU A 31 17.84 9.64 2.52
N LEU A 32 18.80 10.16 3.29
CA LEU A 32 20.22 9.95 3.02
C LEU A 32 20.60 8.48 3.10
N ARG A 33 20.04 7.76 4.07
CA ARG A 33 20.22 6.31 4.18
C ARG A 33 19.63 5.55 3.00
N GLN A 34 18.43 5.91 2.56
CA GLN A 34 17.81 5.35 1.36
C GLN A 34 18.67 5.57 0.11
N ILE A 35 19.24 6.77 -0.06
CA ILE A 35 20.16 7.09 -1.16
C ILE A 35 21.43 6.25 -1.09
N ASP A 36 22.05 6.10 0.09
CA ASP A 36 23.24 5.26 0.28
C ASP A 36 22.96 3.81 -0.13
N TYR A 37 21.85 3.26 0.32
CA TYR A 37 21.46 1.89 -0.04
C TYR A 37 21.10 1.74 -1.51
N PHE A 38 20.48 2.74 -2.12
CA PHE A 38 20.14 2.74 -3.54
C PHE A 38 21.38 2.84 -4.43
N SER A 39 22.35 3.69 -4.10
CA SER A 39 23.55 3.96 -4.90
C SER A 39 24.54 2.82 -4.89
N ASN A 40 24.55 2.02 -3.82
CA ASN A 40 25.46 0.89 -3.67
C ASN A 40 24.79 -0.39 -4.19
N LYS A 41 25.33 -0.96 -5.28
CA LYS A 41 24.75 -2.16 -5.94
C LYS A 41 24.54 -3.35 -4.99
N HIS A 42 25.44 -3.55 -4.03
CA HIS A 42 25.33 -4.66 -3.07
C HIS A 42 24.21 -4.40 -2.07
N LYS A 43 24.18 -3.20 -1.45
CA LYS A 43 23.13 -2.80 -0.52
C LYS A 43 21.75 -2.76 -1.19
N HIS A 44 21.68 -2.29 -2.44
CA HIS A 44 20.46 -2.28 -3.23
C HIS A 44 19.85 -3.68 -3.37
N LEU A 45 20.68 -4.65 -3.80
CA LEU A 45 20.24 -6.04 -3.94
C LEU A 45 19.84 -6.64 -2.59
N GLU A 46 20.52 -6.27 -1.52
CA GLU A 46 20.21 -6.74 -0.17
C GLU A 46 18.85 -6.24 0.33
N VAL A 47 18.53 -4.96 0.11
CA VAL A 47 17.19 -4.43 0.41
C VAL A 47 16.11 -5.17 -0.38
N ALA A 48 16.32 -5.38 -1.69
CA ALA A 48 15.37 -6.15 -2.51
C ALA A 48 15.17 -7.58 -1.96
N ARG A 49 16.25 -8.27 -1.57
CA ARG A 49 16.17 -9.60 -0.94
C ARG A 49 15.36 -9.58 0.36
N ARG A 50 15.57 -8.58 1.21
CA ARG A 50 14.80 -8.41 2.46
C ARG A 50 13.32 -8.18 2.17
N MET A 51 12.98 -7.39 1.15
CA MET A 51 11.60 -7.18 0.71
C MET A 51 10.95 -8.48 0.26
N TYR A 52 11.62 -9.25 -0.60
CA TYR A 52 11.10 -10.52 -1.06
C TYR A 52 11.00 -11.57 0.05
N ALA A 53 11.97 -11.63 0.95
CA ALA A 53 11.94 -12.52 2.12
C ALA A 53 10.78 -12.20 3.07
N ASN A 54 10.50 -10.90 3.26
CA ASN A 54 9.34 -10.45 4.06
C ASN A 54 8.01 -10.84 3.37
N ARG A 55 7.92 -10.60 2.07
CA ARG A 55 6.70 -10.90 1.29
C ARG A 55 6.44 -12.40 1.13
N PHE A 56 7.49 -13.21 1.04
CA PHE A 56 7.40 -14.65 0.80
C PHE A 56 8.15 -15.46 1.86
N PRO A 57 7.62 -15.52 3.09
CA PRO A 57 8.25 -16.29 4.16
C PRO A 57 8.51 -17.75 3.73
N GLY A 58 9.69 -18.26 4.06
CA GLY A 58 10.10 -19.63 3.73
C GLY A 58 10.73 -19.81 2.35
N LEU A 59 10.86 -18.74 1.54
CA LEU A 59 11.66 -18.79 0.32
C LEU A 59 13.05 -18.18 0.59
N ASP A 60 14.10 -18.99 0.38
CA ASP A 60 15.48 -18.49 0.48
C ASP A 60 15.82 -17.60 -0.72
N MET A 61 16.09 -16.34 -0.43
CA MET A 61 16.45 -15.33 -1.42
C MET A 61 17.96 -15.01 -1.43
N SER A 62 18.76 -15.64 -0.57
CA SER A 62 20.15 -15.25 -0.30
C SER A 62 21.05 -15.34 -1.54
N GLY A 63 20.86 -16.36 -2.38
CA GLY A 63 21.62 -16.56 -3.62
C GLY A 63 21.02 -15.95 -4.87
N MET A 64 19.82 -15.35 -4.81
CA MET A 64 19.09 -14.92 -5.99
C MET A 64 19.51 -13.51 -6.45
N ASN A 65 19.60 -13.34 -7.76
CA ASN A 65 19.67 -12.01 -8.38
C ASN A 65 18.25 -11.46 -8.63
N MET A 66 18.16 -10.20 -9.08
CA MET A 66 16.90 -9.48 -9.27
C MET A 66 15.94 -10.20 -10.22
N ASN A 67 16.45 -10.75 -11.34
CA ASN A 67 15.62 -11.43 -12.33
C ASN A 67 15.05 -12.75 -11.78
N GLN A 68 15.84 -13.48 -11.00
CA GLN A 68 15.40 -14.71 -10.36
C GLN A 68 14.30 -14.44 -9.31
N MET A 69 14.46 -13.39 -8.50
CA MET A 69 13.45 -12.99 -7.52
C MET A 69 12.14 -12.56 -8.19
N ARG A 70 12.20 -11.77 -9.27
CA ARG A 70 11.01 -11.38 -10.06
C ARG A 70 10.32 -12.59 -10.70
N GLY A 71 11.07 -13.56 -11.21
CA GLY A 71 10.51 -14.79 -11.74
C GLY A 71 9.79 -15.63 -10.68
N ALA A 72 10.39 -15.75 -9.49
CA ALA A 72 9.79 -16.43 -8.34
C ALA A 72 8.51 -15.72 -7.87
N GLU A 73 8.52 -14.39 -7.83
CA GLU A 73 7.35 -13.56 -7.53
C GLU A 73 6.21 -13.83 -8.52
N GLY A 74 6.48 -13.71 -9.82
CA GLY A 74 5.46 -13.92 -10.86
C GLY A 74 4.79 -15.29 -10.74
N THR A 75 5.57 -16.34 -10.50
CA THR A 75 5.06 -17.69 -10.30
C THR A 75 4.18 -17.81 -9.05
N ARG A 76 4.60 -17.22 -7.93
CA ARG A 76 3.83 -17.23 -6.68
C ARG A 76 2.54 -16.44 -6.79
N MET A 77 2.60 -15.26 -7.40
CA MET A 77 1.42 -14.43 -7.59
C MET A 77 0.39 -15.10 -8.48
N LYS A 78 0.83 -15.77 -9.56
CA LYS A 78 -0.07 -16.55 -10.41
C LYS A 78 -0.79 -17.65 -9.60
N LYS A 79 -0.05 -18.41 -8.79
CA LYS A 79 -0.62 -19.46 -7.92
C LYS A 79 -1.58 -18.88 -6.87
N LEU A 80 -1.26 -17.73 -6.27
CA LEU A 80 -2.11 -17.06 -5.31
C LEU A 80 -3.46 -16.68 -5.93
N TYR A 81 -3.45 -16.01 -7.09
CA TYR A 81 -4.68 -15.64 -7.78
C TYR A 81 -5.53 -16.85 -8.16
N GLN A 82 -4.93 -17.90 -8.67
CA GLN A 82 -5.63 -19.15 -8.99
C GLN A 82 -6.25 -19.83 -7.76
N LYS A 83 -5.50 -19.86 -6.65
CA LYS A 83 -5.98 -20.39 -5.37
C LYS A 83 -7.20 -19.61 -4.88
N LEU A 84 -7.10 -18.29 -4.82
CA LEU A 84 -8.20 -17.44 -4.34
C LEU A 84 -9.42 -17.51 -5.27
N ALA A 85 -9.21 -17.56 -6.58
CA ALA A 85 -10.29 -17.72 -7.55
C ALA A 85 -11.08 -19.04 -7.31
N SER A 86 -10.38 -20.12 -7.03
CA SER A 86 -11.01 -21.40 -6.69
C SER A 86 -11.68 -21.36 -5.30
N GLU A 87 -11.01 -20.79 -4.30
CA GLU A 87 -11.48 -20.73 -2.91
C GLU A 87 -12.78 -19.91 -2.78
N TYR A 88 -12.84 -18.78 -3.50
CA TYR A 88 -13.98 -17.85 -3.47
C TYR A 88 -14.98 -18.05 -4.61
N ASN A 89 -14.77 -19.04 -5.48
CA ASN A 89 -15.59 -19.30 -6.66
C ASN A 89 -15.76 -18.05 -7.56
N VAL A 90 -14.68 -17.30 -7.77
CA VAL A 90 -14.65 -16.10 -8.60
C VAL A 90 -14.00 -16.43 -9.95
N GLN A 91 -14.65 -16.06 -11.04
CA GLN A 91 -14.06 -16.21 -12.37
C GLN A 91 -12.79 -15.36 -12.50
N TRP A 92 -11.67 -16.00 -12.81
CA TRP A 92 -10.37 -15.34 -12.95
C TRP A 92 -9.69 -15.72 -14.27
N ASN A 93 -9.55 -14.74 -15.14
CA ASN A 93 -8.88 -14.95 -16.42
C ASN A 93 -7.39 -14.56 -16.36
N ASN A 94 -7.08 -13.39 -15.88
CA ASN A 94 -5.71 -12.89 -15.60
C ASN A 94 -5.80 -11.49 -15.01
N ARG A 95 -4.70 -10.99 -14.44
CA ARG A 95 -4.60 -9.58 -14.10
C ARG A 95 -4.54 -8.73 -15.37
N ASN A 96 -5.62 -8.02 -15.64
CA ASN A 96 -5.75 -7.12 -16.79
C ASN A 96 -5.85 -5.68 -16.29
N TYR A 97 -4.71 -4.99 -16.24
CA TYR A 97 -4.66 -3.58 -15.89
C TYR A 97 -4.51 -2.73 -17.16
N LYS A 98 -5.61 -2.19 -17.64
CA LYS A 98 -5.62 -1.19 -18.71
C LYS A 98 -5.84 0.19 -18.08
N SER A 99 -4.77 0.98 -17.95
CA SER A 99 -4.84 2.31 -17.33
C SER A 99 -5.70 3.32 -18.13
N GLN A 100 -5.93 3.02 -19.41
CA GLN A 100 -6.67 3.90 -20.32
C GLN A 100 -8.14 3.50 -20.50
N ASP A 101 -8.54 2.30 -20.08
CA ASP A 101 -9.90 1.79 -20.24
C ASP A 101 -10.30 1.00 -18.99
N PHE A 102 -10.58 1.74 -17.93
CA PHE A 102 -11.00 1.17 -16.66
C PHE A 102 -12.34 0.44 -16.78
N ASP A 103 -13.26 0.99 -17.57
CA ASP A 103 -14.62 0.47 -17.69
C ASP A 103 -14.68 -0.87 -18.43
N ALA A 104 -13.71 -1.15 -19.30
CA ALA A 104 -13.60 -2.43 -20.00
C ALA A 104 -12.99 -3.55 -19.16
N GLN A 105 -12.60 -3.29 -17.90
CA GLN A 105 -12.13 -4.33 -16.99
C GLN A 105 -13.32 -5.14 -16.44
N ASP A 106 -13.07 -6.44 -16.17
CA ASP A 106 -13.99 -7.24 -15.38
C ASP A 106 -14.02 -6.76 -13.91
N ASP A 107 -15.07 -7.10 -13.18
CA ASP A 107 -15.32 -6.54 -11.85
C ASP A 107 -14.25 -6.93 -10.83
N ILE A 108 -13.67 -8.12 -10.90
CA ILE A 108 -12.55 -8.50 -10.03
C ILE A 108 -11.30 -7.64 -10.31
N ASN A 109 -11.01 -7.31 -11.57
CA ASN A 109 -9.90 -6.42 -11.91
C ASN A 109 -10.17 -4.97 -11.47
N LYS A 110 -11.42 -4.49 -11.56
CA LYS A 110 -11.84 -3.20 -10.97
C LYS A 110 -11.66 -3.20 -9.45
N ALA A 111 -12.13 -4.25 -8.76
CA ALA A 111 -11.99 -4.43 -7.32
C ALA A 111 -10.53 -4.37 -6.87
N LEU A 112 -9.66 -5.12 -7.55
CA LEU A 112 -8.21 -5.11 -7.28
C LEU A 112 -7.60 -3.72 -7.53
N THR A 113 -8.06 -3.00 -8.53
CA THR A 113 -7.59 -1.65 -8.83
C THR A 113 -7.97 -0.66 -7.74
N TYR A 114 -9.24 -0.65 -7.31
CA TYR A 114 -9.69 0.19 -6.18
C TYR A 114 -8.93 -0.10 -4.90
N GLY A 115 -8.78 -1.38 -4.55
CA GLY A 115 -8.05 -1.78 -3.35
C GLY A 115 -6.57 -1.38 -3.38
N ASN A 116 -5.90 -1.62 -4.50
CA ASN A 116 -4.49 -1.27 -4.66
C ASN A 116 -4.26 0.24 -4.59
N HIS A 117 -5.13 1.06 -5.18
CA HIS A 117 -5.00 2.52 -5.10
C HIS A 117 -5.09 3.01 -3.65
N LEU A 118 -6.01 2.47 -2.86
CA LEU A 118 -6.11 2.83 -1.45
C LEU A 118 -4.83 2.44 -0.67
N LEU A 119 -4.33 1.22 -0.91
CA LEU A 119 -3.08 0.75 -0.29
C LEU A 119 -1.88 1.63 -0.69
N TYR A 120 -1.76 1.99 -1.97
CA TYR A 120 -0.69 2.88 -2.44
C TYR A 120 -0.72 4.24 -1.75
N ASN A 121 -1.89 4.83 -1.56
CA ASN A 121 -2.02 6.12 -0.90
C ASN A 121 -1.57 6.05 0.57
N VAL A 122 -1.94 4.99 1.28
CA VAL A 122 -1.52 4.80 2.68
C VAL A 122 -0.01 4.55 2.79
N CYS A 123 0.55 3.69 1.93
CA CYS A 123 2.00 3.47 1.88
C CYS A 123 2.76 4.75 1.52
N HIS A 124 2.25 5.54 0.55
CA HIS A 124 2.84 6.81 0.15
C HIS A 124 2.89 7.79 1.34
N ALA A 125 1.78 7.93 2.04
CA ALA A 125 1.70 8.75 3.23
C ALA A 125 2.73 8.33 4.29
N ALA A 126 2.82 7.04 4.60
CA ALA A 126 3.78 6.50 5.56
C ALA A 126 5.23 6.75 5.15
N ILE A 127 5.58 6.52 3.88
CA ILE A 127 6.92 6.74 3.32
C ILE A 127 7.35 8.20 3.52
N ILE A 128 6.49 9.16 3.15
CA ILE A 128 6.79 10.60 3.29
C ILE A 128 6.91 11.00 4.75
N THR A 129 5.97 10.57 5.60
CA THR A 129 5.98 10.89 7.04
C THR A 129 7.24 10.38 7.72
N LEU A 130 7.75 9.24 7.30
CA LEU A 130 9.00 8.68 7.82
C LEU A 130 10.26 9.31 7.18
N GLY A 131 10.11 10.26 6.26
CA GLY A 131 11.23 10.98 5.64
C GLY A 131 11.96 10.19 4.56
N PHE A 132 11.31 9.18 3.96
CA PHE A 132 11.83 8.48 2.78
C PHE A 132 11.30 9.11 1.50
N SER A 133 11.99 8.87 0.37
CA SER A 133 11.54 9.28 -0.96
C SER A 133 10.62 8.22 -1.57
N PRO A 134 9.43 8.58 -2.05
CA PRO A 134 8.54 7.64 -2.75
C PRO A 134 9.07 7.21 -4.13
N ALA A 135 10.02 7.96 -4.70
CA ALA A 135 10.56 7.72 -6.04
C ALA A 135 11.74 6.75 -6.08
N ILE A 136 12.47 6.58 -4.96
CA ILE A 136 13.68 5.77 -4.90
C ILE A 136 13.32 4.32 -4.54
N GLY A 137 12.89 3.53 -5.54
CA GLY A 137 12.53 2.12 -5.37
C GLY A 137 13.69 1.16 -5.58
N PHE A 138 13.60 -0.04 -5.04
CA PHE A 138 14.62 -1.09 -5.08
C PHE A 138 14.24 -2.24 -6.01
N ILE A 139 12.94 -2.47 -6.21
CA ILE A 139 12.39 -3.49 -7.11
C ILE A 139 11.77 -2.81 -8.34
N HIS A 140 10.95 -1.79 -8.10
CA HIS A 140 10.37 -0.95 -9.15
C HIS A 140 11.27 0.26 -9.43
N SER A 141 11.29 0.70 -10.69
CA SER A 141 12.07 1.86 -11.13
C SER A 141 11.32 2.65 -12.22
N GLY A 142 11.72 3.91 -12.44
CA GLY A 142 11.17 4.74 -13.51
C GLY A 142 9.86 5.44 -13.20
N SER A 143 9.34 5.34 -11.99
CA SER A 143 8.13 6.04 -11.54
C SER A 143 8.42 6.87 -10.29
N MET A 144 7.75 8.03 -10.17
CA MET A 144 7.75 8.83 -8.93
C MET A 144 7.13 8.09 -7.73
N ARG A 145 6.58 6.90 -7.94
CA ARG A 145 6.00 6.02 -6.94
C ARG A 145 6.68 4.66 -6.86
N SER A 146 7.90 4.53 -7.39
CA SER A 146 8.61 3.25 -7.42
C SER A 146 8.70 2.60 -6.05
N PHE A 147 9.09 3.36 -5.02
CA PHE A 147 9.18 2.86 -3.65
C PHE A 147 7.82 2.59 -3.00
N VAL A 148 6.80 3.36 -3.40
CA VAL A 148 5.42 3.10 -2.94
C VAL A 148 4.95 1.73 -3.41
N TYR A 149 5.25 1.36 -4.65
CA TYR A 149 4.90 0.03 -5.18
C TYR A 149 5.68 -1.07 -4.46
N ASP A 150 6.98 -0.85 -4.21
CA ASP A 150 7.81 -1.79 -3.47
C ASP A 150 7.23 -2.11 -2.08
N ILE A 151 6.87 -1.06 -1.33
CA ILE A 151 6.32 -1.23 0.02
C ILE A 151 4.90 -1.80 0.00
N ALA A 152 4.05 -1.33 -0.91
CA ALA A 152 2.69 -1.83 -1.01
C ALA A 152 2.65 -3.33 -1.36
N ASP A 153 3.57 -3.79 -2.19
CA ASP A 153 3.63 -5.19 -2.62
C ASP A 153 3.85 -6.18 -1.47
N LEU A 154 4.43 -5.73 -0.36
CA LEU A 154 4.59 -6.54 0.84
C LEU A 154 3.24 -6.92 1.47
N TYR A 155 2.21 -6.11 1.25
CA TYR A 155 0.93 -6.20 1.95
C TYR A 155 -0.25 -6.53 1.04
N LYS A 156 -0.07 -6.52 -0.30
CA LYS A 156 -1.16 -6.72 -1.27
C LYS A 156 -1.99 -7.97 -1.01
N GLU A 157 -1.35 -9.09 -0.69
CA GLU A 157 -2.03 -10.37 -0.55
C GLU A 157 -3.18 -10.29 0.46
N PHE A 158 -2.93 -9.80 1.66
CA PHE A 158 -3.90 -9.80 2.76
C PHE A 158 -4.63 -8.47 2.95
N ILE A 159 -4.15 -7.38 2.37
CA ILE A 159 -4.82 -6.08 2.47
C ILE A 159 -5.76 -5.83 1.29
N THR A 160 -5.40 -6.25 0.06
CA THR A 160 -6.19 -5.91 -1.13
C THR A 160 -6.67 -7.13 -1.90
N ILE A 161 -5.81 -8.12 -2.14
CA ILE A 161 -6.14 -9.23 -3.04
C ILE A 161 -7.18 -10.14 -2.39
N THR A 162 -6.90 -10.69 -1.20
CA THR A 162 -7.84 -11.56 -0.50
C THR A 162 -9.18 -10.87 -0.20
N PRO A 163 -9.22 -9.61 0.30
CA PRO A 163 -10.48 -8.89 0.45
C PRO A 163 -11.24 -8.70 -0.86
N ALA A 164 -10.56 -8.42 -1.99
CA ALA A 164 -11.23 -8.26 -3.28
C ALA A 164 -11.92 -9.54 -3.72
N PHE A 165 -11.24 -10.68 -3.66
CA PHE A 165 -11.86 -11.97 -4.00
C PHE A 165 -13.03 -12.33 -3.09
N ARG A 166 -12.91 -12.05 -1.78
CA ARG A 166 -13.99 -12.26 -0.83
C ARG A 166 -15.23 -11.43 -1.17
N ILE A 167 -15.07 -10.13 -1.43
CA ILE A 167 -16.17 -9.26 -1.82
C ILE A 167 -16.81 -9.78 -3.11
N MET A 168 -16.02 -10.14 -4.10
CA MET A 168 -16.55 -10.66 -5.38
C MET A 168 -17.31 -11.98 -5.24
N SER A 169 -17.07 -12.76 -4.18
CA SER A 169 -17.85 -13.98 -3.92
C SER A 169 -19.27 -13.69 -3.40
N ASP A 170 -19.55 -12.49 -2.90
CA ASP A 170 -20.85 -12.09 -2.37
C ASP A 170 -21.87 -11.77 -3.48
N GLY A 171 -21.45 -11.75 -4.76
CA GLY A 171 -22.32 -11.59 -5.92
C GLY A 171 -22.42 -10.15 -6.43
N TYR A 172 -23.64 -9.67 -6.70
CA TYR A 172 -23.88 -8.36 -7.28
C TYR A 172 -23.65 -7.21 -6.27
N HIS A 173 -22.97 -6.17 -6.70
CA HIS A 173 -22.67 -4.97 -5.91
C HIS A 173 -23.27 -3.72 -6.54
N VAL A 174 -24.01 -2.93 -5.76
CA VAL A 174 -24.55 -1.63 -6.20
C VAL A 174 -23.41 -0.61 -6.36
N ASP A 175 -22.45 -0.60 -5.43
CA ASP A 175 -21.24 0.22 -5.48
C ASP A 175 -20.02 -0.61 -5.07
N LEU A 176 -19.49 -1.36 -6.02
CA LEU A 176 -18.29 -2.18 -5.83
C LEU A 176 -17.11 -1.38 -5.27
N GLY A 177 -16.95 -0.13 -5.72
CA GLY A 177 -15.85 0.72 -5.25
C GLY A 177 -15.97 1.04 -3.76
N SER A 178 -17.19 1.29 -3.26
CA SER A 178 -17.46 1.51 -1.84
C SER A 178 -17.18 0.26 -1.01
N ASP A 179 -17.71 -0.88 -1.44
CA ASP A 179 -17.57 -2.16 -0.74
C ASP A 179 -16.09 -2.55 -0.62
N ILE A 180 -15.33 -2.43 -1.69
CA ILE A 180 -13.89 -2.70 -1.67
C ILE A 180 -13.14 -1.73 -0.76
N ARG A 181 -13.44 -0.43 -0.80
CA ARG A 181 -12.79 0.54 0.09
C ARG A 181 -13.05 0.22 1.56
N GLN A 182 -14.27 -0.20 1.90
CA GLN A 182 -14.62 -0.61 3.26
C GLN A 182 -13.87 -1.87 3.68
N ALA A 183 -13.86 -2.90 2.84
CA ALA A 183 -13.17 -4.16 3.11
C ALA A 183 -11.65 -3.96 3.29
N VAL A 184 -11.03 -3.15 2.43
CA VAL A 184 -9.60 -2.84 2.49
C VAL A 184 -9.27 -2.03 3.75
N ARG A 185 -10.08 -1.03 4.13
CA ARG A 185 -9.90 -0.30 5.40
C ARG A 185 -9.96 -1.23 6.60
N ALA A 186 -10.95 -2.12 6.64
CA ALA A 186 -11.07 -3.12 7.71
C ALA A 186 -9.84 -4.04 7.77
N ALA A 187 -9.33 -4.47 6.60
CA ALA A 187 -8.12 -5.28 6.52
C ALA A 187 -6.87 -4.50 7.02
N MET A 188 -6.73 -3.22 6.67
CA MET A 188 -5.64 -2.36 7.14
C MET A 188 -5.67 -2.20 8.68
N GLN A 189 -6.84 -1.97 9.25
CA GLN A 189 -7.02 -1.85 10.70
C GLN A 189 -6.70 -3.15 11.41
N LYS A 190 -7.30 -4.26 10.97
CA LYS A 190 -7.09 -5.59 11.54
C LYS A 190 -5.61 -5.98 11.56
N ASN A 191 -4.89 -5.67 10.50
CA ASN A 191 -3.48 -6.01 10.35
C ASN A 191 -2.52 -4.90 10.84
N LYS A 192 -3.02 -3.82 11.42
CA LYS A 192 -2.22 -2.69 11.93
C LYS A 192 -1.20 -2.20 10.89
N LEU A 193 -1.66 -2.00 9.64
CA LEU A 193 -0.81 -1.78 8.47
C LEU A 193 0.27 -0.72 8.68
N LEU A 194 -0.06 0.46 9.23
CA LEU A 194 0.93 1.53 9.43
C LEU A 194 2.05 1.12 10.38
N LYS A 195 1.71 0.40 11.45
CA LYS A 195 2.72 -0.14 12.37
C LYS A 195 3.65 -1.13 11.68
N CYS A 196 3.09 -2.00 10.83
CA CYS A 196 3.87 -2.94 10.04
C CYS A 196 4.77 -2.20 9.03
N VAL A 197 4.24 -1.23 8.27
CA VAL A 197 5.01 -0.43 7.31
C VAL A 197 6.18 0.27 7.99
N THR A 198 5.94 0.91 9.13
CA THR A 198 7.00 1.58 9.92
C THR A 198 8.08 0.60 10.33
N LYS A 199 7.69 -0.50 10.97
CA LYS A 199 8.64 -1.53 11.42
C LYS A 199 9.45 -2.12 10.28
N ASP A 200 8.80 -2.44 9.17
CA ASP A 200 9.46 -3.07 8.03
C ASP A 200 10.41 -2.10 7.33
N LEU A 201 10.05 -0.82 7.18
CA LEU A 201 10.95 0.21 6.64
C LEU A 201 12.22 0.35 7.50
N TYR A 202 12.07 0.47 8.82
CA TYR A 202 13.23 0.58 9.71
C TYR A 202 14.11 -0.66 9.68
N LYS A 203 13.51 -1.85 9.65
CA LYS A 203 14.24 -3.12 9.53
C LYS A 203 14.98 -3.24 8.20
N MET A 204 14.34 -2.84 7.08
CA MET A 204 14.96 -2.91 5.74
C MET A 204 16.23 -2.08 5.64
N PHE A 205 16.25 -0.92 6.27
CA PHE A 205 17.38 0.00 6.26
C PHE A 205 18.27 -0.10 7.50
N GLU A 206 18.07 -1.10 8.36
CA GLU A 206 18.87 -1.30 9.59
C GLU A 206 18.92 -0.06 10.49
N ILE A 207 17.71 0.49 10.76
CA ILE A 207 17.54 1.68 11.61
C ILE A 207 17.06 1.22 12.98
N ASP A 208 17.86 1.44 14.03
CA ASP A 208 17.65 0.86 15.37
C ASP A 208 16.50 1.51 16.15
N ASN A 209 16.15 2.76 15.90
CA ASN A 209 15.17 3.51 16.68
C ASN A 209 13.92 3.81 15.85
N ALA A 210 13.05 2.81 15.65
CA ALA A 210 11.73 3.05 15.10
C ALA A 210 10.92 3.90 16.08
N PRO A 211 10.31 5.02 15.66
CA PRO A 211 9.47 5.80 16.55
C PRO A 211 8.26 4.97 16.99
N GLU A 212 8.11 4.78 18.30
CA GLU A 212 6.94 4.08 18.86
C GLU A 212 5.62 4.82 18.59
N THR A 213 5.69 6.08 18.23
CA THR A 213 4.58 7.04 18.24
C THR A 213 3.69 7.06 17.00
N LEU A 214 4.04 6.39 15.90
CA LEU A 214 3.07 6.21 14.81
C LEU A 214 1.94 5.23 15.15
N SER A 215 1.97 4.66 16.36
CA SER A 215 1.02 3.64 16.79
C SER A 215 -0.28 4.18 17.39
N THR A 216 -0.38 5.47 17.74
CA THR A 216 -1.41 5.86 18.71
C THR A 216 -2.37 6.97 18.28
N GLY A 217 -2.30 7.52 17.09
CA GLY A 217 -3.15 8.67 16.80
C GLY A 217 -3.99 8.60 15.53
N ILE A 218 -3.50 8.00 14.49
CA ILE A 218 -4.11 8.16 13.15
C ILE A 218 -5.19 7.11 12.89
N TRP A 219 -5.13 5.95 13.53
CA TRP A 219 -6.05 4.85 13.24
C TRP A 219 -6.85 4.32 14.42
N ASP A 220 -6.48 4.66 15.66
CA ASP A 220 -7.29 4.32 16.83
C ASP A 220 -8.54 5.22 16.96
N ASN A 221 -8.51 6.39 16.27
CA ASN A 221 -9.65 7.28 16.09
C ASN A 221 -10.00 7.38 14.59
N VAL A 222 -10.36 6.28 13.98
CA VAL A 222 -10.96 6.33 12.64
C VAL A 222 -12.30 7.03 12.77
N ILE A 223 -12.31 8.32 12.47
CA ILE A 223 -13.54 9.07 12.24
C ILE A 223 -14.27 8.35 11.12
N THR A 224 -15.41 7.79 11.40
CA THR A 224 -16.26 7.21 10.38
C THR A 224 -16.60 8.28 9.34
N TYR A 225 -16.93 7.89 8.12
CA TYR A 225 -17.32 8.86 7.06
C TYR A 225 -18.45 9.79 7.55
N GLN A 226 -19.36 9.28 8.38
CA GLN A 226 -20.43 10.06 9.02
C GLN A 226 -19.88 11.07 10.02
N GLU A 227 -18.92 10.71 10.85
CA GLU A 227 -18.26 11.63 11.78
C GLU A 227 -17.40 12.67 11.05
N PHE A 228 -16.76 12.28 9.93
CA PHE A 228 -16.05 13.22 9.09
C PHE A 228 -17.00 14.24 8.46
N GLN A 229 -18.15 13.80 7.93
CA GLN A 229 -19.17 14.70 7.39
C GLN A 229 -19.76 15.63 8.47
N SER A 230 -19.93 15.16 9.70
CA SER A 230 -20.48 15.99 10.79
C SER A 230 -19.47 17.02 11.33
N LYS A 231 -18.16 16.76 11.18
CA LYS A 231 -17.08 17.64 11.69
C LYS A 231 -16.48 18.57 10.64
N THR A 232 -16.81 18.41 9.37
CA THR A 232 -16.32 19.32 8.31
C THR A 232 -17.33 20.43 8.03
N LEU A 233 -16.83 21.61 7.66
CA LEU A 233 -17.64 22.79 7.26
C LEU A 233 -18.66 22.51 6.12
N TRP A 234 -18.54 21.37 5.44
CA TRP A 234 -19.47 20.89 4.42
C TRP A 234 -20.69 20.16 5.00
N GLY A 235 -20.68 19.80 6.29
CA GLY A 235 -21.84 19.21 7.01
C GLY A 235 -22.87 20.23 7.52
N GLN A 236 -22.54 21.51 7.49
CA GLN A 236 -23.51 22.57 7.77
C GLN A 236 -24.26 22.92 6.48
N LYS A 237 -25.25 22.11 6.10
CA LYS A 237 -26.27 22.55 5.16
C LYS A 237 -27.03 23.70 5.79
N ASN A 238 -26.97 24.84 5.12
CA ASN A 238 -27.83 25.97 5.27
C ASN A 238 -29.27 25.56 5.57
N THR A 239 -29.68 25.79 6.80
CA THR A 239 -31.10 25.97 7.11
C THR A 239 -31.37 27.47 6.96
N ILE A 240 -31.90 27.85 5.83
CA ILE A 240 -32.70 29.06 5.66
C ILE A 240 -34.09 28.60 5.31
#